data_e65c67a114513b8bb96a45b7f1161936
#
_entry.id   e65c67a114513b8bb96a45b7f1161936
#
_cell.length_a   1.000
_cell.length_b   1.000
_cell.length_c   1.000
_cell.angle_alpha   90.00
_cell.angle_beta   90.00
_cell.angle_gamma   90.00
#
_symmetry.space_group_name_H-M   'P 1'
#
loop_
_entity.id
_entity.type
_entity.pdbx_description
1 polymer ?
#
loop_
_entity_poly.entity_id
_entity_poly.type
_entity_poly.pdbx_seq_one_letter_code
_entity_poly.pdbx_strand_id
1 'polypeptide(L)'
;MIRIAICDDDIYTTSRIEELLIKYCAQHSIKIDTSVFFDGIELEKHVFDDNTYDLIYLDIAMKHHDGLTTAKNIRKKDSNVIIIFISNYDCYLRQLFEVQPLAFLDKPVDTNDFNSKFRLAYNTIIQRNYYFEFKYDKSYYKILFKDIIYFESQGHSIIIHLNNGRIQKLNSKLSTIEKEIENYPVNFIRIHQSFYVNYDYIEIKKPTEVVLQNGLKLHISEDRQKNVREVYLQILRKDLFN
;
A
#
# COMPACT_ATOMS: atom_id res chain seq x y z
N MET A 1 1.33 -7.21 -8.87
CA MET A 1 -0.09 -7.63 -9.04
C MET A 1 -0.62 -7.94 -7.66
N ILE A 2 -1.72 -7.33 -7.26
CA ILE A 2 -2.33 -7.52 -5.93
C ILE A 2 -3.30 -8.70 -6.02
N ARG A 3 -3.19 -9.65 -5.11
CA ARG A 3 -4.07 -10.82 -5.04
C ARG A 3 -5.21 -10.57 -4.04
N ILE A 4 -6.44 -10.67 -4.50
CA ILE A 4 -7.63 -10.31 -3.74
C ILE A 4 -8.58 -11.51 -3.69
N ALA A 5 -8.99 -11.92 -2.49
CA ALA A 5 -10.07 -12.87 -2.29
C ALA A 5 -11.39 -12.12 -1.97
N ILE A 6 -12.48 -12.63 -2.48
CA ILE A 6 -13.84 -12.16 -2.19
C ILE A 6 -14.61 -13.37 -1.69
N CYS A 7 -15.13 -13.35 -0.47
CA CYS A 7 -15.85 -14.46 0.13
C CYS A 7 -17.20 -13.98 0.71
N ASP A 8 -18.28 -14.45 0.09
CA ASP A 8 -19.66 -14.14 0.48
C ASP A 8 -20.60 -15.21 -0.14
N ASP A 9 -21.55 -15.72 0.62
CA ASP A 9 -22.51 -16.72 0.11
C ASP A 9 -23.57 -16.13 -0.83
N ASP A 10 -23.62 -14.79 -0.94
CA ASP A 10 -24.47 -14.07 -1.89
C ASP A 10 -23.69 -13.71 -3.17
N ILE A 11 -24.10 -14.33 -4.28
CA ILE A 11 -23.49 -14.10 -5.60
C ILE A 11 -23.63 -12.64 -6.08
N TYR A 12 -24.67 -11.92 -5.64
CA TYR A 12 -24.84 -10.51 -6.03
C TYR A 12 -23.81 -9.62 -5.35
N THR A 13 -23.50 -9.89 -4.08
CA THR A 13 -22.47 -9.17 -3.34
C THR A 13 -21.08 -9.44 -3.93
N THR A 14 -20.73 -10.71 -4.18
CA THR A 14 -19.43 -11.04 -4.78
C THR A 14 -19.25 -10.40 -6.14
N SER A 15 -20.25 -10.48 -7.02
CA SER A 15 -20.23 -9.86 -8.36
C SER A 15 -20.11 -8.34 -8.27
N ARG A 16 -20.81 -7.72 -7.31
CA ARG A 16 -20.74 -6.27 -7.09
C ARG A 16 -19.35 -5.80 -6.66
N ILE A 17 -18.73 -6.50 -5.73
CA ILE A 17 -17.35 -6.20 -5.29
C ILE A 17 -16.36 -6.36 -6.45
N GLU A 18 -16.48 -7.43 -7.21
CA GLU A 18 -15.60 -7.67 -8.36
C GLU A 18 -15.76 -6.58 -9.44
N GLU A 19 -16.98 -6.17 -9.76
CA GLU A 19 -17.27 -5.06 -10.68
C GLU A 19 -16.60 -3.76 -10.21
N LEU A 20 -16.73 -3.42 -8.93
CA LEU A 20 -16.16 -2.22 -8.34
C LEU A 20 -14.63 -2.27 -8.36
N LEU A 21 -14.02 -3.43 -8.04
CA LEU A 21 -12.57 -3.65 -8.13
C LEU A 21 -12.06 -3.44 -9.56
N ILE A 22 -12.68 -4.09 -10.55
CA ILE A 22 -12.29 -3.98 -11.96
C ILE A 22 -12.37 -2.52 -12.42
N LYS A 23 -13.47 -1.83 -12.11
CA LYS A 23 -13.67 -0.44 -12.49
C LYS A 23 -12.63 0.49 -11.86
N TYR A 24 -12.43 0.39 -10.55
CA TYR A 24 -11.46 1.22 -9.84
C TYR A 24 -10.03 0.96 -10.34
N CYS A 25 -9.66 -0.30 -10.45
CA CYS A 25 -8.30 -0.69 -10.85
C CYS A 25 -7.99 -0.30 -12.30
N ALA A 26 -8.96 -0.38 -13.22
CA ALA A 26 -8.80 0.09 -14.60
C ALA A 26 -8.55 1.61 -14.65
N GLN A 27 -9.27 2.41 -13.84
CA GLN A 27 -9.09 3.86 -13.78
C GLN A 27 -7.73 4.29 -13.21
N HIS A 28 -7.14 3.47 -12.33
CA HIS A 28 -5.89 3.80 -11.62
C HIS A 28 -4.68 2.98 -12.10
N SER A 29 -4.83 2.20 -13.20
CA SER A 29 -3.77 1.33 -13.75
C SER A 29 -3.20 0.33 -12.73
N ILE A 30 -4.04 -0.16 -11.81
CA ILE A 30 -3.67 -1.14 -10.81
C ILE A 30 -3.89 -2.55 -11.37
N LYS A 31 -2.88 -3.42 -11.26
CA LYS A 31 -3.00 -4.83 -11.67
C LYS A 31 -3.43 -5.69 -10.48
N ILE A 32 -4.57 -6.34 -10.62
CA ILE A 32 -5.13 -7.25 -9.61
C ILE A 32 -5.32 -8.66 -10.18
N ASP A 33 -5.42 -9.61 -9.27
CA ASP A 33 -5.84 -11.00 -9.49
C ASP A 33 -6.90 -11.33 -8.46
N THR A 34 -8.10 -11.70 -8.88
CA THR A 34 -9.26 -11.93 -8.00
C THR A 34 -9.61 -13.40 -7.93
N SER A 35 -9.94 -13.88 -6.72
CA SER A 35 -10.51 -15.21 -6.48
C SER A 35 -11.80 -15.06 -5.69
N VAL A 36 -12.88 -15.72 -6.14
CA VAL A 36 -14.21 -15.66 -5.50
C VAL A 36 -14.51 -16.96 -4.80
N PHE A 37 -15.01 -16.88 -3.57
CA PHE A 37 -15.42 -18.00 -2.72
C PHE A 37 -16.83 -17.75 -2.20
N PHE A 38 -17.61 -18.82 -2.08
CA PHE A 38 -19.00 -18.76 -1.58
C PHE A 38 -19.15 -19.40 -0.20
N ASP A 39 -18.03 -19.84 0.40
CA ASP A 39 -17.98 -20.48 1.71
C ASP A 39 -16.63 -20.18 2.39
N GLY A 40 -16.68 -19.88 3.71
CA GLY A 40 -15.48 -19.60 4.49
C GLY A 40 -14.51 -20.78 4.61
N ILE A 41 -15.03 -22.03 4.63
CA ILE A 41 -14.20 -23.23 4.69
C ILE A 41 -13.37 -23.38 3.40
N GLU A 42 -13.98 -23.08 2.25
CA GLU A 42 -13.28 -23.12 0.97
C GLU A 42 -12.14 -22.10 0.91
N LEU A 43 -12.41 -20.86 1.34
CA LEU A 43 -11.38 -19.82 1.45
C LEU A 43 -10.26 -20.24 2.41
N GLU A 44 -10.59 -20.74 3.62
CA GLU A 44 -9.60 -21.23 4.59
C GLU A 44 -8.72 -22.30 3.96
N LYS A 45 -9.31 -23.34 3.38
CA LYS A 45 -8.58 -24.41 2.71
C LYS A 45 -7.61 -23.86 1.66
N HIS A 46 -8.07 -22.94 0.83
CA HIS A 46 -7.25 -22.33 -0.21
C HIS A 46 -6.04 -21.55 0.37
N VAL A 47 -6.24 -20.82 1.48
CA VAL A 47 -5.15 -20.13 2.19
C VAL A 47 -4.19 -21.13 2.86
N PHE A 48 -4.69 -22.23 3.43
CA PHE A 48 -3.86 -23.25 4.06
C PHE A 48 -3.06 -24.07 3.04
N ASP A 49 -3.50 -24.17 1.78
CA ASP A 49 -2.79 -24.77 0.64
C ASP A 49 -1.72 -23.82 0.05
N ASP A 50 -1.20 -22.89 0.88
CA ASP A 50 -0.13 -21.93 0.57
C ASP A 50 -0.48 -20.86 -0.50
N ASN A 51 -1.75 -20.67 -0.81
CA ASN A 51 -2.17 -19.51 -1.57
C ASN A 51 -2.20 -18.26 -0.67
N THR A 52 -1.55 -17.20 -1.11
CA THR A 52 -1.48 -15.95 -0.36
C THR A 52 -2.35 -14.89 -1.00
N TYR A 53 -2.97 -14.06 -0.18
CA TYR A 53 -3.74 -12.89 -0.59
C TYR A 53 -3.20 -11.64 0.08
N ASP A 54 -3.25 -10.52 -0.62
CA ASP A 54 -2.93 -9.21 -0.06
C ASP A 54 -4.14 -8.59 0.66
N LEU A 55 -5.35 -8.88 0.13
CA LEU A 55 -6.62 -8.36 0.62
C LEU A 55 -7.70 -9.45 0.54
N ILE A 56 -8.52 -9.55 1.58
CA ILE A 56 -9.70 -10.40 1.63
C ILE A 56 -10.92 -9.53 1.95
N TYR A 57 -11.91 -9.54 1.07
CA TYR A 57 -13.26 -9.10 1.36
C TYR A 57 -14.03 -10.30 1.90
N LEU A 58 -14.63 -10.18 3.09
CA LEU A 58 -15.21 -11.31 3.80
C LEU A 58 -16.57 -10.94 4.41
N ASP A 59 -17.61 -11.65 4.00
CA ASP A 59 -18.91 -11.53 4.69
C ASP A 59 -18.85 -12.17 6.07
N ILE A 60 -19.47 -11.51 7.05
CA ILE A 60 -19.56 -12.03 8.43
C ILE A 60 -20.62 -13.11 8.52
N ALA A 61 -21.77 -12.93 7.90
CA ALA A 61 -22.98 -13.71 8.13
C ALA A 61 -23.24 -14.77 7.06
N MET A 62 -22.29 -15.64 6.79
CA MET A 62 -22.45 -16.77 5.87
C MET A 62 -23.15 -17.97 6.53
N LYS A 63 -23.94 -18.73 5.77
CA LYS A 63 -24.83 -19.80 6.27
C LYS A 63 -24.11 -20.97 6.93
N HIS A 64 -22.99 -21.40 6.40
CA HIS A 64 -22.32 -22.64 6.84
C HIS A 64 -21.11 -22.39 7.75
N HIS A 65 -20.37 -21.32 7.51
CA HIS A 65 -19.19 -20.99 8.28
C HIS A 65 -19.04 -19.48 8.36
N ASP A 66 -19.18 -18.93 9.56
CA ASP A 66 -19.18 -17.47 9.72
C ASP A 66 -17.82 -16.84 9.41
N GLY A 67 -17.87 -15.63 8.86
CA GLY A 67 -16.66 -14.92 8.42
C GLY A 67 -15.71 -14.55 9.56
N LEU A 68 -16.21 -14.41 10.79
CA LEU A 68 -15.35 -14.11 11.92
C LEU A 68 -14.48 -15.32 12.29
N THR A 69 -15.05 -16.52 12.28
CA THR A 69 -14.32 -17.79 12.50
C THR A 69 -13.31 -18.00 11.37
N THR A 70 -13.72 -17.78 10.12
CA THR A 70 -12.85 -17.79 8.94
C THR A 70 -11.66 -16.85 9.12
N ALA A 71 -11.91 -15.60 9.49
CA ALA A 71 -10.86 -14.61 9.70
C ALA A 71 -9.90 -15.01 10.83
N LYS A 72 -10.40 -15.53 11.96
CA LYS A 72 -9.56 -16.03 13.06
C LYS A 72 -8.64 -17.17 12.62
N ASN A 73 -9.14 -18.09 11.82
CA ASN A 73 -8.34 -19.19 11.30
C ASN A 73 -7.28 -18.70 10.30
N ILE A 74 -7.65 -17.82 9.38
CA ILE A 74 -6.70 -17.18 8.45
C ILE A 74 -5.60 -16.46 9.22
N ARG A 75 -5.92 -15.71 10.29
CA ARG A 75 -4.92 -15.01 11.12
C ARG A 75 -3.87 -15.93 11.76
N LYS A 76 -4.19 -17.20 12.01
CA LYS A 76 -3.22 -18.18 12.52
C LYS A 76 -2.16 -18.53 11.46
N LYS A 77 -2.52 -18.50 10.18
CA LYS A 77 -1.61 -18.80 9.05
C LYS A 77 -0.95 -17.53 8.52
N ASP A 78 -1.72 -16.44 8.37
CA ASP A 78 -1.26 -15.14 7.87
C ASP A 78 -1.79 -13.99 8.74
N SER A 79 -0.90 -13.45 9.57
CA SER A 79 -1.20 -12.30 10.43
C SER A 79 -1.24 -10.97 9.65
N ASN A 80 -0.73 -10.95 8.42
CA ASN A 80 -0.50 -9.72 7.65
C ASN A 80 -1.54 -9.46 6.57
N VAL A 81 -2.28 -10.47 6.10
CA VAL A 81 -3.31 -10.25 5.08
C VAL A 81 -4.30 -9.17 5.54
N ILE A 82 -4.66 -8.26 4.65
CA ILE A 82 -5.65 -7.23 4.95
C ILE A 82 -7.04 -7.86 4.84
N ILE A 83 -7.89 -7.61 5.85
CA ILE A 83 -9.29 -8.06 5.85
C ILE A 83 -10.19 -6.83 5.89
N ILE A 84 -11.14 -6.76 4.96
CA ILE A 84 -12.28 -5.85 4.96
C ILE A 84 -13.53 -6.70 5.09
N PHE A 85 -14.30 -6.49 6.16
CA PHE A 85 -15.58 -7.17 6.30
C PHE A 85 -16.67 -6.49 5.49
N ILE A 86 -17.60 -7.29 4.96
CA ILE A 86 -18.80 -6.85 4.30
C ILE A 86 -19.98 -7.36 5.12
N SER A 87 -20.83 -6.52 5.66
CA SER A 87 -21.93 -7.00 6.51
C SER A 87 -23.05 -5.98 6.70
N ASN A 88 -24.23 -6.48 7.03
CA ASN A 88 -25.37 -5.68 7.50
C ASN A 88 -25.41 -5.50 9.04
N TYR A 89 -24.39 -5.96 9.79
CA TYR A 89 -24.51 -6.12 11.23
C TYR A 89 -23.46 -5.37 12.06
N ASP A 90 -23.93 -4.48 12.93
CA ASP A 90 -23.10 -3.75 13.93
C ASP A 90 -22.76 -4.60 15.18
N CYS A 91 -23.25 -5.85 15.26
CA CYS A 91 -23.29 -6.59 16.54
C CYS A 91 -21.99 -7.26 16.99
N TYR A 92 -20.96 -7.35 16.13
CA TYR A 92 -19.76 -8.16 16.40
C TYR A 92 -18.53 -7.39 16.90
N LEU A 93 -18.67 -6.13 17.26
CA LEU A 93 -17.57 -5.19 17.53
C LEU A 93 -16.47 -5.73 18.47
N ARG A 94 -16.81 -6.44 19.55
CA ARG A 94 -15.80 -6.94 20.50
C ARG A 94 -14.94 -8.07 19.93
N GLN A 95 -15.53 -8.98 19.18
CA GLN A 95 -14.83 -10.14 18.62
C GLN A 95 -13.95 -9.76 17.41
N LEU A 96 -14.30 -8.66 16.75
CA LEU A 96 -13.58 -8.13 15.59
C LEU A 96 -12.20 -7.57 15.95
N PHE A 97 -11.98 -7.13 17.19
CA PHE A 97 -10.66 -6.69 17.66
C PHE A 97 -9.61 -7.81 17.58
N GLU A 98 -10.00 -9.07 17.73
CA GLU A 98 -9.07 -10.21 17.67
C GLU A 98 -8.51 -10.44 16.26
N VAL A 99 -9.28 -10.10 15.21
CA VAL A 99 -8.89 -10.30 13.81
C VAL A 99 -8.33 -9.05 13.14
N GLN A 100 -8.41 -7.90 13.82
CA GLN A 100 -7.87 -6.61 13.37
C GLN A 100 -8.22 -6.32 11.90
N PRO A 101 -9.50 -6.17 11.56
CA PRO A 101 -9.89 -5.79 10.20
C PRO A 101 -9.42 -4.36 9.90
N LEU A 102 -9.11 -4.09 8.65
CA LEU A 102 -8.76 -2.74 8.22
C LEU A 102 -9.99 -1.83 8.17
N ALA A 103 -11.11 -2.35 7.71
CA ALA A 103 -12.35 -1.60 7.51
C ALA A 103 -13.57 -2.52 7.42
N PHE A 104 -14.75 -1.89 7.35
CA PHE A 104 -16.04 -2.52 7.12
C PHE A 104 -16.75 -1.86 5.94
N LEU A 105 -17.48 -2.65 5.16
CA LEU A 105 -18.39 -2.21 4.13
C LEU A 105 -19.82 -2.65 4.47
N ASP A 106 -20.75 -1.72 4.49
CA ASP A 106 -22.15 -2.03 4.70
C ASP A 106 -22.81 -2.54 3.42
N LYS A 107 -23.71 -3.53 3.54
CA LYS A 107 -24.58 -3.97 2.44
C LYS A 107 -25.84 -3.10 2.40
N PRO A 108 -26.27 -2.61 1.23
CA PRO A 108 -25.69 -2.74 -0.10
C PRO A 108 -24.44 -1.87 -0.27
N VAL A 109 -23.40 -2.42 -0.91
CA VAL A 109 -22.09 -1.76 -1.01
C VAL A 109 -22.18 -0.47 -1.86
N ASP A 110 -21.98 0.67 -1.20
CA ASP A 110 -21.86 1.97 -1.85
C ASP A 110 -20.53 2.13 -2.58
N THR A 111 -20.55 2.74 -3.75
CA THR A 111 -19.38 2.91 -4.60
C THR A 111 -18.30 3.82 -3.97
N ASN A 112 -18.72 4.92 -3.31
CA ASN A 112 -17.75 5.86 -2.74
C ASN A 112 -17.11 5.29 -1.49
N ASP A 113 -17.91 4.61 -0.66
CA ASP A 113 -17.41 3.93 0.54
C ASP A 113 -16.45 2.80 0.16
N PHE A 114 -16.79 1.98 -0.83
CA PHE A 114 -15.91 0.97 -1.39
C PHE A 114 -14.58 1.58 -1.88
N ASN A 115 -14.64 2.62 -2.72
CA ASN A 115 -13.45 3.26 -3.26
C ASN A 115 -12.52 3.79 -2.16
N SER A 116 -13.11 4.42 -1.12
CA SER A 116 -12.36 4.93 0.03
C SER A 116 -11.62 3.81 0.78
N LYS A 117 -12.31 2.70 1.06
CA LYS A 117 -11.77 1.57 1.82
C LYS A 117 -10.79 0.72 0.99
N PHE A 118 -11.07 0.52 -0.31
CA PHE A 118 -10.11 -0.13 -1.20
C PHE A 118 -8.82 0.67 -1.32
N ARG A 119 -8.90 1.99 -1.46
CA ARG A 119 -7.73 2.86 -1.47
C ARG A 119 -6.90 2.74 -0.20
N LEU A 120 -7.56 2.74 0.98
CA LEU A 120 -6.87 2.53 2.25
C LEU A 120 -6.14 1.19 2.29
N ALA A 121 -6.81 0.10 1.83
CA ALA A 121 -6.20 -1.23 1.73
C ALA A 121 -5.03 -1.23 0.75
N TYR A 122 -5.21 -0.65 -0.43
CA TYR A 122 -4.19 -0.56 -1.45
C TYR A 122 -2.93 0.16 -0.94
N ASN A 123 -3.08 1.32 -0.32
CA ASN A 123 -1.96 2.06 0.26
C ASN A 123 -1.25 1.26 1.37
N THR A 124 -2.01 0.55 2.20
CA THR A 124 -1.45 -0.32 3.24
C THR A 124 -0.65 -1.48 2.64
N ILE A 125 -1.14 -2.13 1.60
CA ILE A 125 -0.45 -3.22 0.88
C ILE A 125 0.87 -2.71 0.30
N ILE A 126 0.81 -1.56 -0.37
CA ILE A 126 1.98 -0.95 -1.00
C ILE A 126 3.04 -0.62 0.04
N GLN A 127 2.67 0.05 1.12
CA GLN A 127 3.60 0.41 2.18
C GLN A 127 4.26 -0.80 2.85
N ARG A 128 3.57 -1.96 2.90
CA ARG A 128 4.09 -3.18 3.53
C ARG A 128 5.05 -3.98 2.66
N ASN A 129 4.88 -3.97 1.33
CA ASN A 129 5.40 -5.04 0.45
C ASN A 129 6.44 -4.59 -0.57
N TYR A 130 6.76 -3.32 -0.69
CA TYR A 130 7.77 -2.90 -1.65
C TYR A 130 9.11 -2.64 -1.00
N TYR A 131 10.13 -3.28 -1.57
CA TYR A 131 11.51 -3.19 -1.11
C TYR A 131 12.37 -2.57 -2.21
N PHE A 132 13.31 -1.72 -1.81
CA PHE A 132 14.44 -1.33 -2.62
C PHE A 132 15.54 -2.37 -2.43
N GLU A 133 15.89 -3.10 -3.48
CA GLU A 133 16.86 -4.17 -3.46
C GLU A 133 18.11 -3.76 -4.25
N PHE A 134 19.27 -3.89 -3.67
CA PHE A 134 20.52 -3.53 -4.32
C PHE A 134 21.69 -4.38 -3.83
N LYS A 135 22.77 -4.38 -4.62
CA LYS A 135 24.03 -5.04 -4.26
C LYS A 135 25.08 -4.00 -3.95
N TYR A 136 25.74 -4.16 -2.81
CA TYR A 136 26.91 -3.35 -2.42
C TYR A 136 27.91 -4.21 -1.66
N ASP A 137 29.22 -4.07 -1.96
CA ASP A 137 30.31 -4.80 -1.33
C ASP A 137 30.05 -6.33 -1.19
N LYS A 138 29.71 -6.96 -2.34
CA LYS A 138 29.38 -8.40 -2.47
C LYS A 138 28.14 -8.86 -1.67
N SER A 139 27.47 -7.97 -0.94
CA SER A 139 26.26 -8.25 -0.15
C SER A 139 25.01 -7.77 -0.86
N TYR A 140 23.89 -8.47 -0.68
CA TYR A 140 22.58 -8.06 -1.14
C TYR A 140 21.81 -7.39 -0.01
N TYR A 141 21.23 -6.24 -0.31
CA TYR A 141 20.46 -5.45 0.63
C TYR A 141 18.99 -5.40 0.17
N LYS A 142 18.10 -5.44 1.14
CA LYS A 142 16.65 -5.35 0.95
C LYS A 142 16.09 -4.39 1.99
N ILE A 143 15.57 -3.23 1.56
CA ILE A 143 15.10 -2.15 2.44
C ILE A 143 13.68 -1.80 2.03
N LEU A 144 12.74 -1.78 2.97
CA LEU A 144 11.38 -1.31 2.72
C LEU A 144 11.39 0.15 2.25
N PHE A 145 10.67 0.48 1.18
CA PHE A 145 10.58 1.87 0.73
C PHE A 145 10.03 2.80 1.81
N LYS A 146 9.10 2.32 2.62
CA LYS A 146 8.57 3.09 3.75
C LYS A 146 9.61 3.47 4.81
N ASP A 147 10.74 2.76 4.86
CA ASP A 147 11.82 3.07 5.80
C ASP A 147 12.84 4.05 5.23
N ILE A 148 12.77 4.35 3.92
CA ILE A 148 13.68 5.27 3.24
C ILE A 148 13.13 6.68 3.30
N ILE A 149 13.86 7.59 3.95
CA ILE A 149 13.51 9.02 4.01
C ILE A 149 13.91 9.72 2.72
N TYR A 150 15.18 9.55 2.30
CA TYR A 150 15.69 10.12 1.05
C TYR A 150 16.99 9.43 0.61
N PHE A 151 17.29 9.58 -0.66
CA PHE A 151 18.56 9.24 -1.27
C PHE A 151 19.38 10.50 -1.47
N GLU A 152 20.67 10.44 -1.12
CA GLU A 152 21.62 11.52 -1.29
C GLU A 152 22.78 11.11 -2.19
N SER A 153 23.09 11.90 -3.20
CA SER A 153 24.26 11.68 -4.05
C SER A 153 25.49 12.32 -3.43
N GLN A 154 26.51 11.49 -3.16
CA GLN A 154 27.82 11.93 -2.66
C GLN A 154 28.91 11.38 -3.57
N GLY A 155 29.40 12.21 -4.49
CA GLY A 155 30.39 11.81 -5.49
C GLY A 155 29.86 10.70 -6.41
N HIS A 156 30.51 9.52 -6.36
CA HIS A 156 30.11 8.35 -7.14
C HIS A 156 29.17 7.39 -6.41
N SER A 157 28.76 7.73 -5.21
CA SER A 157 27.94 6.88 -4.35
C SER A 157 26.62 7.54 -4.01
N ILE A 158 25.63 6.72 -3.70
CA ILE A 158 24.36 7.13 -3.11
C ILE A 158 24.34 6.69 -1.67
N ILE A 159 23.95 7.60 -0.79
CA ILE A 159 23.65 7.33 0.61
C ILE A 159 22.12 7.25 0.74
N ILE A 160 21.64 6.16 1.32
CA ILE A 160 20.23 5.95 1.65
C ILE A 160 20.03 6.31 3.12
N HIS A 161 19.23 7.31 3.42
CA HIS A 161 18.90 7.73 4.78
C HIS A 161 17.61 7.05 5.24
N LEU A 162 17.68 6.34 6.38
CA LEU A 162 16.57 5.54 6.91
C LEU A 162 15.93 6.20 8.14
N ASN A 163 14.65 5.89 8.35
CA ASN A 163 13.83 6.45 9.46
C ASN A 163 14.35 6.08 10.85
N ASN A 164 15.10 4.99 10.97
CA ASN A 164 15.73 4.55 12.22
C ASN A 164 17.13 5.17 12.46
N GLY A 165 17.52 6.19 11.68
CA GLY A 165 18.81 6.87 11.76
C GLY A 165 19.99 6.13 11.12
N ARG A 166 19.79 4.90 10.63
CA ARG A 166 20.85 4.19 9.88
C ARG A 166 20.99 4.77 8.48
N ILE A 167 22.16 4.61 7.92
CA ILE A 167 22.47 4.90 6.53
C ILE A 167 22.95 3.63 5.83
N GLN A 168 22.68 3.54 4.55
CA GLN A 168 23.21 2.50 3.66
C GLN A 168 23.85 3.17 2.46
N LYS A 169 24.86 2.51 1.87
CA LYS A 169 25.59 3.03 0.73
C LYS A 169 25.47 2.09 -0.46
N LEU A 170 25.35 2.65 -1.65
CA LEU A 170 25.46 1.91 -2.89
C LEU A 170 26.19 2.74 -3.96
N ASN A 171 26.81 2.04 -4.93
CA ASN A 171 27.44 2.66 -6.09
C ASN A 171 26.41 2.76 -7.22
N SER A 172 25.81 3.93 -7.38
CA SER A 172 24.80 4.21 -8.40
C SER A 172 24.71 5.71 -8.68
N LYS A 173 23.87 6.08 -9.64
CA LYS A 173 23.47 7.46 -9.90
C LYS A 173 22.01 7.65 -9.47
N LEU A 174 21.65 8.83 -8.96
CA LEU A 174 20.27 9.12 -8.60
C LEU A 174 19.30 8.98 -9.78
N SER A 175 19.73 9.29 -11.00
CA SER A 175 18.91 9.08 -12.20
C SER A 175 18.61 7.62 -12.52
N THR A 176 19.48 6.70 -12.11
CA THR A 176 19.25 5.25 -12.23
C THR A 176 18.23 4.79 -11.19
N ILE A 177 18.38 5.25 -9.94
CA ILE A 177 17.44 4.95 -8.84
C ILE A 177 16.05 5.52 -9.14
N GLU A 178 15.98 6.74 -9.68
CA GLU A 178 14.72 7.38 -10.08
C GLU A 178 13.96 6.52 -11.09
N LYS A 179 14.61 6.07 -12.17
CA LYS A 179 14.01 5.16 -13.16
C LYS A 179 13.60 3.81 -12.59
N GLU A 180 14.35 3.28 -11.65
CA GLU A 180 14.02 2.01 -11.00
C GLU A 180 12.77 2.17 -10.13
N ILE A 181 12.71 3.26 -9.32
CA ILE A 181 11.61 3.54 -8.41
C ILE A 181 10.31 3.87 -9.16
N GLU A 182 10.36 4.43 -10.37
CA GLU A 182 9.18 4.66 -11.22
C GLU A 182 8.35 3.38 -11.48
N ASN A 183 8.97 2.20 -11.38
CA ASN A 183 8.26 0.92 -11.53
C ASN A 183 7.48 0.49 -10.28
N TYR A 184 7.63 1.21 -9.17
CA TYR A 184 6.97 0.92 -7.90
C TYR A 184 5.91 1.99 -7.60
N PRO A 185 4.81 1.64 -6.93
CA PRO A 185 3.77 2.60 -6.57
C PRO A 185 4.15 3.34 -5.27
N VAL A 186 5.32 3.94 -5.26
CA VAL A 186 5.83 4.77 -4.15
C VAL A 186 6.15 6.16 -4.67
N ASN A 187 5.98 7.16 -3.83
CA ASN A 187 6.11 8.54 -4.22
C ASN A 187 7.44 9.11 -3.72
N PHE A 188 8.38 9.33 -4.63
CA PHE A 188 9.61 10.08 -4.37
C PHE A 188 9.67 11.30 -5.27
N ILE A 189 10.26 12.39 -4.78
CA ILE A 189 10.38 13.65 -5.50
C ILE A 189 11.85 14.03 -5.63
N ARG A 190 12.30 14.27 -6.87
CA ARG A 190 13.65 14.78 -7.16
C ARG A 190 13.72 16.26 -6.93
N ILE A 191 14.19 16.68 -5.76
CA ILE A 191 14.22 18.12 -5.38
C ILE A 191 15.53 18.83 -5.73
N HIS A 192 16.64 18.08 -5.93
CA HIS A 192 17.96 18.59 -6.21
C HIS A 192 18.77 17.60 -7.03
N GLN A 193 19.86 18.01 -7.67
CA GLN A 193 20.79 17.07 -8.32
C GLN A 193 21.31 16.00 -7.36
N SER A 194 21.35 16.29 -6.05
CA SER A 194 21.85 15.40 -5.02
C SER A 194 20.77 14.79 -4.12
N PHE A 195 19.49 15.18 -4.24
CA PHE A 195 18.45 14.70 -3.33
C PHE A 195 17.23 14.17 -4.05
N TYR A 196 16.81 12.95 -3.69
CA TYR A 196 15.58 12.28 -4.13
C TYR A 196 14.81 11.84 -2.88
N VAL A 197 13.72 12.51 -2.57
CA VAL A 197 13.07 12.52 -1.25
C VAL A 197 11.76 11.76 -1.31
N ASN A 198 11.52 10.91 -0.32
CA ASN A 198 10.25 10.24 -0.13
C ASN A 198 9.18 11.26 0.31
N TYR A 199 8.09 11.35 -0.48
CA TYR A 199 6.99 12.26 -0.24
C TYR A 199 6.36 12.08 1.16
N ASP A 200 6.24 10.82 1.62
CA ASP A 200 5.60 10.50 2.90
C ASP A 200 6.34 11.10 4.12
N TYR A 201 7.60 11.48 3.96
CA TYR A 201 8.41 12.14 4.99
C TYR A 201 8.47 13.66 4.88
N ILE A 202 7.83 14.26 3.88
CA ILE A 202 7.77 15.72 3.74
C ILE A 202 6.67 16.26 4.65
N GLU A 203 7.07 16.96 5.72
CA GLU A 203 6.14 17.65 6.63
C GLU A 203 5.67 19.00 6.04
N ILE A 204 6.62 19.80 5.51
CA ILE A 204 6.33 21.11 4.95
C ILE A 204 7.02 21.27 3.60
N LYS A 205 6.28 21.65 2.57
CA LYS A 205 6.81 22.05 1.27
C LYS A 205 6.70 23.55 1.09
N LYS A 206 7.85 24.23 0.99
CA LYS A 206 7.97 25.67 0.68
C LYS A 206 8.45 25.85 -0.78
N PRO A 207 8.43 27.08 -1.31
CA PRO A 207 8.90 27.32 -2.69
C PRO A 207 10.33 26.84 -2.96
N THR A 208 11.27 27.03 -2.03
CA THR A 208 12.70 26.80 -2.19
C THR A 208 13.26 25.67 -1.32
N GLU A 209 12.47 25.09 -0.44
CA GLU A 209 12.90 24.01 0.47
C GLU A 209 11.77 23.05 0.80
N VAL A 210 12.11 21.84 1.22
CA VAL A 210 11.25 20.91 1.94
C VAL A 210 11.77 20.74 3.36
N VAL A 211 10.84 20.64 4.33
CA VAL A 211 11.15 20.29 5.71
C VAL A 211 10.64 18.86 5.93
N LEU A 212 11.50 18.00 6.39
CA LEU A 212 11.16 16.61 6.69
C LEU A 212 10.62 16.47 8.12
N GLN A 213 9.89 15.40 8.41
CA GLN A 213 9.31 15.09 9.73
C GLN A 213 10.31 15.10 10.88
N ASN A 214 11.60 14.86 10.60
CA ASN A 214 12.69 14.96 11.59
C ASN A 214 13.27 16.37 11.72
N GLY A 215 12.66 17.40 11.11
CA GLY A 215 13.10 18.77 11.10
C GLY A 215 14.22 19.14 10.12
N LEU A 216 14.75 18.17 9.37
CA LEU A 216 15.80 18.42 8.37
C LEU A 216 15.23 19.25 7.22
N LYS A 217 15.95 20.32 6.84
CA LYS A 217 15.61 21.17 5.71
C LYS A 217 16.49 20.82 4.51
N LEU A 218 15.88 20.52 3.39
CA LEU A 218 16.57 20.23 2.13
C LEU A 218 16.17 21.30 1.09
N HIS A 219 17.17 21.89 0.45
CA HIS A 219 16.97 22.92 -0.58
C HIS A 219 16.48 22.32 -1.90
N ILE A 220 15.53 23.01 -2.54
CA ILE A 220 15.05 22.70 -3.89
C ILE A 220 15.84 23.56 -4.87
N SER A 221 16.56 22.95 -5.80
CA SER A 221 17.31 23.69 -6.81
C SER A 221 16.39 24.52 -7.72
N GLU A 222 16.84 25.69 -8.15
CA GLU A 222 16.01 26.64 -8.91
C GLU A 222 15.38 26.02 -10.16
N ASP A 223 16.15 25.25 -10.91
CA ASP A 223 15.71 24.54 -12.11
C ASP A 223 14.60 23.51 -11.84
N ARG A 224 14.46 23.05 -10.57
CA ARG A 224 13.49 22.03 -10.20
C ARG A 224 12.24 22.54 -9.48
N GLN A 225 12.24 23.80 -9.02
CA GLN A 225 11.13 24.34 -8.22
C GLN A 225 9.76 24.19 -8.88
N LYS A 226 9.68 24.44 -10.20
CA LYS A 226 8.43 24.28 -10.98
C LYS A 226 7.98 22.81 -11.01
N ASN A 227 8.88 21.92 -11.38
CA ASN A 227 8.58 20.47 -11.48
C ASN A 227 8.21 19.88 -10.11
N VAL A 228 8.97 20.21 -9.06
CA VAL A 228 8.69 19.77 -7.69
C VAL A 228 7.30 20.22 -7.24
N ARG A 229 6.91 21.46 -7.56
CA ARG A 229 5.56 21.97 -7.24
C ARG A 229 4.49 21.15 -7.97
N GLU A 230 4.66 20.89 -9.24
CA GLU A 230 3.70 20.13 -10.06
C GLU A 230 3.54 18.70 -9.57
N VAL A 231 4.66 18.00 -9.36
CA VAL A 231 4.65 16.61 -8.86
C VAL A 231 4.03 16.54 -7.46
N TYR A 232 4.43 17.44 -6.55
CA TYR A 232 3.87 17.50 -5.18
C TYR A 232 2.35 17.69 -5.20
N LEU A 233 1.85 18.61 -6.03
CA LEU A 233 0.42 18.86 -6.16
C LEU A 233 -0.33 17.69 -6.82
N GLN A 234 0.31 16.97 -7.76
CA GLN A 234 -0.28 15.77 -8.34
C GLN A 234 -0.46 14.66 -7.29
N ILE A 235 0.56 14.43 -6.45
CA ILE A 235 0.49 13.45 -5.37
C ILE A 235 -0.56 13.88 -4.35
N LEU A 236 -0.52 15.13 -3.89
CA LEU A 236 -1.48 15.68 -2.93
C LEU A 236 -2.93 15.59 -3.43
N ARG A 237 -3.17 15.84 -4.73
CA ARG A 237 -4.51 15.68 -5.32
C ARG A 237 -4.95 14.22 -5.35
N LYS A 238 -4.04 13.30 -5.67
CA LYS A 238 -4.36 11.86 -5.57
C LYS A 238 -4.76 11.48 -4.14
N ASP A 239 -4.13 12.07 -3.13
CA ASP A 239 -4.42 11.80 -1.72
C ASP A 239 -5.72 12.47 -1.23
N LEU A 240 -6.10 13.64 -1.77
CA LEU A 240 -7.28 14.41 -1.34
C LEU A 240 -8.55 14.09 -2.14
N PHE A 241 -8.42 13.72 -3.42
CA PHE A 241 -9.56 13.55 -4.34
C PHE A 241 -9.74 12.11 -4.82
N ASN A 242 -8.97 11.20 -4.28
CA ASN A 242 -9.15 9.75 -4.42
C ASN A 242 -9.66 9.16 -3.05
#